data_8a2128bc34380611086665131977ac6c
#
_entry.id   8a2128bc34380611086665131977ac6c
#
_cell.length_a   1.000
_cell.length_b   1.000
_cell.length_c   1.000
_cell.angle_alpha   90.00
_cell.angle_beta   90.00
_cell.angle_gamma   90.00
#
_symmetry.space_group_name_H-M   'P 1'
#
loop_
_entity.id
_entity.type
_entity.pdbx_description
1 polymer ?
#
loop_
_entity_poly.entity_id
_entity_poly.type
_entity_poly.pdbx_seq_one_letter_code
_entity_poly.pdbx_strand_id
1 'polypeptide(L)'
;MTFTAPVTTTHYVPQDLPSHIQHYINGEFVDSVGGKTFDVLDPVSNTNYATAAAGQKEDIDLAVAAAREAFTNGPWPKMKPRERARVLNRIADAVEAQEARLAELETFDTGLPITQAKGQALRAAENFRFFADLIVAQFDDAMKVPGAQINYVNRKPIGVAGLITPWNTPFMLESWKLAPALATGNTVVLKPAEFTPLSASLWAQIFKDAGLPDGVFNLVNGLGEEAGDALVKHPDVPLISFT
;
A
#
# COMPACT_ATOMS: atom_id res chain seq x y z
N MET A 1 39.50 2.35 -26.59
CA MET A 1 39.67 3.10 -25.33
C MET A 1 39.08 2.27 -24.23
N THR A 2 39.90 1.64 -23.42
CA THR A 2 39.48 0.84 -22.26
C THR A 2 39.35 1.78 -21.08
N PHE A 3 38.10 2.04 -20.64
CA PHE A 3 37.87 2.74 -19.39
C PHE A 3 38.14 1.78 -18.23
N THR A 4 39.32 1.89 -17.64
CA THR A 4 39.69 1.22 -16.38
C THR A 4 39.81 2.25 -15.27
N ALA A 5 38.71 2.85 -14.86
CA ALA A 5 38.64 3.44 -13.54
C ALA A 5 38.07 2.37 -12.60
N PRO A 6 38.69 2.04 -11.49
CA PRO A 6 38.07 1.22 -10.48
C PRO A 6 36.90 2.03 -9.93
N VAL A 7 35.68 1.62 -10.27
CA VAL A 7 34.48 2.11 -9.59
C VAL A 7 34.49 1.46 -8.20
N THR A 8 35.04 2.18 -7.23
CA THR A 8 34.86 1.86 -5.82
C THR A 8 33.39 2.19 -5.50
N THR A 9 32.49 1.30 -5.79
CA THR A 9 31.12 1.39 -5.31
C THR A 9 31.16 1.05 -3.82
N THR A 10 31.18 2.07 -2.98
CA THR A 10 30.82 1.89 -1.57
C THR A 10 29.33 1.57 -1.57
N HIS A 11 28.99 0.31 -1.32
CA HIS A 11 27.61 -0.11 -1.13
C HIS A 11 27.07 0.60 0.13
N TYR A 12 26.06 1.44 -0.06
CA TYR A 12 25.43 2.16 1.03
C TYR A 12 24.35 1.28 1.66
N VAL A 13 24.44 1.07 2.96
CA VAL A 13 23.41 0.40 3.76
C VAL A 13 22.77 1.44 4.66
N PRO A 14 21.45 1.63 4.58
CA PRO A 14 20.74 2.55 5.46
C PRO A 14 20.93 2.20 6.93
N GLN A 15 20.89 3.22 7.79
CA GLN A 15 20.86 3.00 9.23
C GLN A 15 19.45 2.55 9.66
N ASP A 16 19.37 1.84 10.78
CA ASP A 16 18.11 1.43 11.41
C ASP A 16 17.20 0.58 10.50
N LEU A 17 17.80 -0.31 9.71
CA LEU A 17 17.04 -1.33 8.99
C LEU A 17 16.41 -2.31 9.97
N PRO A 18 15.14 -2.70 9.77
CA PRO A 18 14.54 -3.75 10.58
C PRO A 18 15.23 -5.09 10.29
N SER A 19 15.49 -5.88 11.31
CA SER A 19 15.95 -7.27 11.15
C SER A 19 14.80 -8.22 10.81
N HIS A 20 13.55 -7.77 11.04
CA HIS A 20 12.34 -8.52 10.73
C HIS A 20 11.22 -7.58 10.30
N ILE A 21 10.55 -7.90 9.18
CA ILE A 21 9.44 -7.14 8.61
C ILE A 21 8.15 -7.90 8.87
N GLN A 22 7.30 -7.34 9.71
CA GLN A 22 6.03 -7.93 10.11
C GLN A 22 4.89 -7.61 9.14
N HIS A 23 3.78 -8.31 9.26
CA HIS A 23 2.48 -7.86 8.75
C HIS A 23 2.01 -6.63 9.53
N TYR A 24 1.04 -5.91 8.97
CA TYR A 24 0.29 -4.90 9.70
C TYR A 24 -1.19 -5.18 9.54
N ILE A 25 -1.83 -5.61 10.62
CA ILE A 25 -3.23 -6.02 10.61
C ILE A 25 -3.96 -5.31 11.74
N ASN A 26 -5.09 -4.69 11.42
CA ASN A 26 -5.96 -4.02 12.40
C ASN A 26 -5.24 -3.02 13.32
N GLY A 27 -4.31 -2.23 12.76
CA GLY A 27 -3.58 -1.20 13.51
C GLY A 27 -2.32 -1.68 14.25
N GLU A 28 -1.96 -2.95 14.14
CA GLU A 28 -0.83 -3.55 14.86
C GLU A 28 0.12 -4.31 13.93
N PHE A 29 1.41 -4.29 14.27
CA PHE A 29 2.41 -5.14 13.64
C PHE A 29 2.36 -6.53 14.26
N VAL A 30 2.25 -7.55 13.42
CA VAL A 30 2.09 -8.95 13.84
C VAL A 30 2.94 -9.89 12.98
N ASP A 31 3.37 -10.98 13.58
CA ASP A 31 4.03 -12.06 12.86
C ASP A 31 3.00 -12.95 12.14
N SER A 32 3.46 -13.78 11.19
CA SER A 32 2.60 -14.79 10.58
C SER A 32 2.08 -15.77 11.64
N VAL A 33 0.80 -16.12 11.56
CA VAL A 33 0.13 -17.09 12.47
C VAL A 33 0.92 -18.40 12.57
N GLY A 34 1.49 -18.87 11.46
CA GLY A 34 2.32 -20.07 11.43
C GLY A 34 3.77 -19.87 11.86
N GLY A 35 4.18 -18.63 12.21
CA GLY A 35 5.56 -18.29 12.55
C GLY A 35 6.56 -18.45 11.39
N LYS A 36 6.07 -18.61 10.15
CA LYS A 36 6.93 -18.73 8.97
C LYS A 36 7.49 -17.38 8.55
N THR A 37 8.71 -17.42 8.02
CA THR A 37 9.40 -16.24 7.47
C THR A 37 10.04 -16.58 6.14
N PHE A 38 10.37 -15.55 5.35
CA PHE A 38 11.23 -15.66 4.18
C PHE A 38 12.34 -14.61 4.27
N ASP A 39 13.44 -14.90 3.57
CA ASP A 39 14.61 -14.03 3.53
C ASP A 39 14.39 -12.86 2.59
N VAL A 40 14.82 -11.66 3.02
CA VAL A 40 14.82 -10.45 2.18
C VAL A 40 16.26 -10.10 1.83
N LEU A 41 16.54 -10.07 0.53
CA LEU A 41 17.86 -9.91 -0.02
C LEU A 41 18.14 -8.45 -0.40
N ASP A 42 19.33 -7.98 -0.09
CA ASP A 42 19.90 -6.79 -0.69
C ASP A 42 20.29 -7.10 -2.15
N PRO A 43 19.71 -6.42 -3.15
CA PRO A 43 19.94 -6.73 -4.55
C PRO A 43 21.35 -6.43 -5.04
N VAL A 44 22.13 -5.62 -4.29
CA VAL A 44 23.51 -5.26 -4.65
C VAL A 44 24.50 -6.29 -4.15
N SER A 45 24.42 -6.69 -2.89
CA SER A 45 25.31 -7.66 -2.27
C SER A 45 24.86 -9.11 -2.42
N ASN A 46 23.58 -9.33 -2.72
CA ASN A 46 22.90 -10.63 -2.74
C ASN A 46 23.03 -11.36 -1.38
N THR A 47 22.97 -10.60 -0.30
CA THR A 47 23.01 -11.11 1.08
C THR A 47 21.70 -10.78 1.79
N ASN A 48 21.30 -11.64 2.72
CA ASN A 48 20.16 -11.37 3.58
C ASN A 48 20.44 -10.17 4.47
N TYR A 49 19.54 -9.19 4.48
CA TYR A 49 19.59 -8.10 5.44
C TYR A 49 18.46 -8.18 6.49
N ALA A 50 17.37 -8.88 6.17
CA ALA A 50 16.23 -9.06 7.05
C ALA A 50 15.49 -10.36 6.74
N THR A 51 14.55 -10.71 7.61
CA THR A 51 13.49 -11.67 7.30
C THR A 51 12.16 -10.93 7.22
N ALA A 52 11.18 -11.49 6.51
CA ALA A 52 9.81 -10.99 6.52
C ALA A 52 8.84 -12.10 6.90
N ALA A 53 7.74 -11.74 7.55
CA ALA A 53 6.68 -12.66 7.88
C ALA A 53 6.08 -13.26 6.59
N ALA A 54 6.00 -14.60 6.52
CA ALA A 54 5.48 -15.33 5.37
C ALA A 54 3.99 -15.60 5.55
N GLY A 55 3.17 -14.69 5.07
CA GLY A 55 1.70 -14.78 5.15
C GLY A 55 1.17 -15.99 4.43
N GLN A 56 0.28 -16.67 5.11
CA GLN A 56 -0.49 -17.82 4.64
C GLN A 56 -1.96 -17.44 4.53
N LYS A 57 -2.79 -18.40 4.21
CA LYS A 57 -4.25 -18.19 4.13
C LYS A 57 -4.82 -17.62 5.41
N GLU A 58 -4.37 -18.09 6.56
CA GLU A 58 -4.85 -17.65 7.88
C GLU A 58 -4.55 -16.18 8.14
N ASP A 59 -3.38 -15.68 7.71
CA ASP A 59 -3.01 -14.27 7.83
C ASP A 59 -3.88 -13.39 6.92
N ILE A 60 -4.17 -13.87 5.71
CA ILE A 60 -5.10 -13.21 4.79
C ILE A 60 -6.51 -13.19 5.36
N ASP A 61 -6.99 -14.30 5.93
CA ASP A 61 -8.32 -14.37 6.56
C ASP A 61 -8.44 -13.33 7.71
N LEU A 62 -7.40 -13.17 8.54
CA LEU A 62 -7.36 -12.15 9.60
C LEU A 62 -7.38 -10.73 9.04
N ALA A 63 -6.55 -10.44 8.03
CA ALA A 63 -6.48 -9.12 7.41
C ALA A 63 -7.80 -8.74 6.72
N VAL A 64 -8.42 -9.69 6.01
CA VAL A 64 -9.72 -9.48 5.36
C VAL A 64 -10.84 -9.32 6.39
N ALA A 65 -10.82 -10.08 7.48
CA ALA A 65 -11.79 -9.93 8.56
C ALA A 65 -11.70 -8.53 9.21
N ALA A 66 -10.48 -8.04 9.48
CA ALA A 66 -10.24 -6.69 9.99
C ALA A 66 -10.72 -5.61 9.00
N ALA A 67 -10.39 -5.76 7.72
CA ALA A 67 -10.81 -4.85 6.66
C ALA A 67 -12.34 -4.82 6.52
N ARG A 68 -12.99 -5.97 6.58
CA ARG A 68 -14.46 -6.11 6.50
C ARG A 68 -15.15 -5.49 7.71
N GLU A 69 -14.62 -5.69 8.91
CA GLU A 69 -15.13 -5.07 10.14
C GLU A 69 -15.04 -3.54 10.05
N ALA A 70 -13.87 -3.01 9.64
CA ALA A 70 -13.67 -1.58 9.45
C ALA A 70 -14.60 -1.00 8.35
N PHE A 71 -14.90 -1.77 7.31
CA PHE A 71 -15.84 -1.37 6.26
C PHE A 71 -17.30 -1.36 6.75
N THR A 72 -17.72 -2.40 7.44
CA THR A 72 -19.13 -2.58 7.82
C THR A 72 -19.51 -1.68 9.00
N ASN A 73 -18.70 -1.69 10.03
CA ASN A 73 -19.00 -1.06 11.31
C ASN A 73 -18.18 0.21 11.57
N GLY A 74 -17.01 0.34 10.95
CA GLY A 74 -16.11 1.47 11.11
C GLY A 74 -16.64 2.80 10.55
N PRO A 75 -15.93 3.90 10.85
CA PRO A 75 -16.33 5.23 10.40
C PRO A 75 -15.95 5.52 8.94
N TRP A 76 -14.90 4.87 8.41
CA TRP A 76 -14.27 5.25 7.15
C TRP A 76 -15.23 5.33 5.94
N PRO A 77 -16.02 4.30 5.62
CA PRO A 77 -16.94 4.36 4.49
C PRO A 77 -18.11 5.34 4.69
N LYS A 78 -18.39 5.70 5.96
CA LYS A 78 -19.45 6.64 6.35
C LYS A 78 -18.97 8.10 6.37
N MET A 79 -17.67 8.34 6.32
CA MET A 79 -17.10 9.70 6.26
C MET A 79 -17.53 10.42 5.00
N LYS A 80 -17.80 11.73 5.14
CA LYS A 80 -18.03 12.59 3.97
C LYS A 80 -16.78 12.67 3.10
N PRO A 81 -16.92 12.84 1.77
CA PRO A 81 -15.76 12.97 0.88
C PRO A 81 -14.71 13.98 1.35
N ARG A 82 -15.13 15.14 1.85
CA ARG A 82 -14.22 16.17 2.38
C ARG A 82 -13.44 15.71 3.63
N GLU A 83 -14.01 14.85 4.45
CA GLU A 83 -13.33 14.34 5.64
C GLU A 83 -12.26 13.32 5.24
N ARG A 84 -12.59 12.39 4.31
CA ARG A 84 -11.59 11.47 3.73
C ARG A 84 -10.49 12.22 3.00
N ALA A 85 -10.81 13.24 2.20
CA ALA A 85 -9.84 14.08 1.50
C ALA A 85 -8.83 14.72 2.46
N ARG A 86 -9.25 15.16 3.66
CA ARG A 86 -8.33 15.68 4.68
C ARG A 86 -7.34 14.62 5.17
N VAL A 87 -7.79 13.37 5.34
CA VAL A 87 -6.89 12.26 5.72
C VAL A 87 -5.90 11.99 4.59
N LEU A 88 -6.37 11.90 3.35
CA LEU A 88 -5.51 11.66 2.19
C LEU A 88 -4.46 12.77 2.01
N ASN A 89 -4.82 14.02 2.24
CA ASN A 89 -3.85 15.13 2.21
C ASN A 89 -2.81 15.02 3.34
N ARG A 90 -3.19 14.62 4.56
CA ARG A 90 -2.21 14.36 5.64
C ARG A 90 -1.28 13.19 5.31
N ILE A 91 -1.78 12.15 4.61
CA ILE A 91 -0.94 11.08 4.09
C ILE A 91 0.09 11.63 3.11
N ALA A 92 -0.34 12.47 2.16
CA ALA A 92 0.56 13.12 1.21
C ALA A 92 1.62 14.00 1.91
N ASP A 93 1.20 14.81 2.88
CA ASP A 93 2.10 15.64 3.69
C ASP A 93 3.15 14.78 4.44
N ALA A 94 2.72 13.64 5.01
CA ALA A 94 3.61 12.73 5.72
C ALA A 94 4.61 12.02 4.77
N VAL A 95 4.20 11.68 3.56
CA VAL A 95 5.08 11.12 2.53
C VAL A 95 6.12 12.15 2.10
N GLU A 96 5.71 13.40 1.82
CA GLU A 96 6.62 14.48 1.45
C GLU A 96 7.64 14.79 2.56
N ALA A 97 7.19 14.82 3.82
CA ALA A 97 8.06 15.05 4.97
C ALA A 97 9.12 13.96 5.17
N GLN A 98 8.89 12.76 4.65
CA GLN A 98 9.79 11.61 4.77
C GLN A 98 10.45 11.24 3.42
N GLU A 99 10.35 12.08 2.38
CA GLU A 99 10.83 11.81 1.01
C GLU A 99 12.25 11.24 0.99
N ALA A 100 13.16 11.86 1.72
CA ALA A 100 14.56 11.44 1.73
C ALA A 100 14.74 10.02 2.31
N ARG A 101 14.03 9.72 3.41
CA ARG A 101 14.09 8.39 4.04
C ARG A 101 13.43 7.32 3.18
N LEU A 102 12.27 7.63 2.60
CA LEU A 102 11.57 6.75 1.67
C LEU A 102 12.45 6.41 0.46
N ALA A 103 13.08 7.43 -0.14
CA ALA A 103 13.97 7.23 -1.27
C ALA A 103 15.21 6.40 -0.92
N GLU A 104 15.79 6.60 0.25
CA GLU A 104 16.92 5.83 0.75
C GLU A 104 16.55 4.34 0.89
N LEU A 105 15.43 4.03 1.53
CA LEU A 105 14.98 2.67 1.75
C LEU A 105 14.56 1.99 0.44
N GLU A 106 13.85 2.70 -0.44
CA GLU A 106 13.46 2.17 -1.74
C GLU A 106 14.67 1.90 -2.64
N THR A 107 15.69 2.79 -2.63
CA THR A 107 16.95 2.55 -3.35
C THR A 107 17.67 1.31 -2.83
N PHE A 108 17.69 1.11 -1.52
CA PHE A 108 18.33 -0.04 -0.91
C PHE A 108 17.60 -1.35 -1.23
N ASP A 109 16.26 -1.35 -1.09
CA ASP A 109 15.43 -2.55 -1.25
C ASP A 109 15.28 -3.00 -2.72
N THR A 110 15.31 -2.05 -3.67
CA THR A 110 15.02 -2.32 -5.08
C THR A 110 16.22 -2.21 -6.01
N GLY A 111 17.30 -1.54 -5.58
CA GLY A 111 18.40 -1.13 -6.45
C GLY A 111 18.10 0.08 -7.34
N LEU A 112 16.95 0.74 -7.18
CA LEU A 112 16.56 1.93 -7.95
C LEU A 112 17.51 3.10 -7.63
N PRO A 113 17.98 3.88 -8.64
CA PRO A 113 18.78 5.06 -8.38
C PRO A 113 18.09 6.06 -7.45
N ILE A 114 18.82 6.62 -6.48
CA ILE A 114 18.27 7.52 -5.45
C ILE A 114 17.51 8.73 -6.03
N THR A 115 17.95 9.26 -7.18
CA THR A 115 17.26 10.35 -7.85
C THR A 115 15.89 9.96 -8.39
N GLN A 116 15.75 8.71 -8.84
CA GLN A 116 14.45 8.15 -9.26
C GLN A 116 13.58 7.86 -8.04
N ALA A 117 14.13 7.23 -7.00
CA ALA A 117 13.38 6.92 -5.78
C ALA A 117 12.78 8.17 -5.14
N LYS A 118 13.53 9.29 -5.09
CA LYS A 118 12.99 10.60 -4.68
C LYS A 118 11.79 11.04 -5.50
N GLY A 119 11.92 10.97 -6.83
CA GLY A 119 10.81 11.30 -7.73
C GLY A 119 9.61 10.39 -7.54
N GLN A 120 9.81 9.11 -7.24
CA GLN A 120 8.72 8.16 -6.98
C GLN A 120 8.00 8.43 -5.66
N ALA A 121 8.74 8.78 -4.59
CA ALA A 121 8.12 9.19 -3.33
C ALA A 121 7.22 10.43 -3.48
N LEU A 122 7.69 11.45 -4.19
CA LEU A 122 6.88 12.64 -4.46
C LEU A 122 5.64 12.32 -5.31
N ARG A 123 5.78 11.45 -6.33
CA ARG A 123 4.62 10.99 -7.12
C ARG A 123 3.61 10.21 -6.28
N ALA A 124 4.06 9.47 -5.28
CA ALA A 124 3.14 8.81 -4.36
C ALA A 124 2.30 9.83 -3.58
N ALA A 125 2.91 10.91 -3.09
CA ALA A 125 2.18 12.00 -2.44
C ALA A 125 1.19 12.68 -3.41
N GLU A 126 1.62 12.98 -4.65
CA GLU A 126 0.76 13.57 -5.68
C GLU A 126 -0.46 12.69 -5.99
N ASN A 127 -0.31 11.36 -6.01
CA ASN A 127 -1.42 10.45 -6.21
C ASN A 127 -2.48 10.61 -5.11
N PHE A 128 -2.09 10.70 -3.84
CA PHE A 128 -3.03 10.92 -2.75
C PHE A 128 -3.71 12.28 -2.85
N ARG A 129 -3.01 13.35 -3.23
CA ARG A 129 -3.60 14.68 -3.45
C ARG A 129 -4.61 14.66 -4.59
N PHE A 130 -4.23 14.05 -5.72
CA PHE A 130 -5.12 13.93 -6.88
C PHE A 130 -6.45 13.26 -6.51
N PHE A 131 -6.41 12.14 -5.81
CA PHE A 131 -7.64 11.44 -5.42
C PHE A 131 -8.39 12.15 -4.28
N ALA A 132 -7.71 12.89 -3.42
CA ALA A 132 -8.35 13.75 -2.43
C ALA A 132 -9.19 14.85 -3.09
N ASP A 133 -8.66 15.49 -4.13
CA ASP A 133 -9.37 16.52 -4.90
C ASP A 133 -10.51 15.90 -5.73
N LEU A 134 -10.23 14.77 -6.38
CA LEU A 134 -11.20 14.08 -7.23
C LEU A 134 -12.49 13.72 -6.47
N ILE A 135 -12.38 13.13 -5.26
CA ILE A 135 -13.57 12.72 -4.51
C ILE A 135 -14.41 13.88 -3.98
N VAL A 136 -13.82 15.06 -3.83
CA VAL A 136 -14.55 16.27 -3.44
C VAL A 136 -15.26 16.92 -4.63
N ALA A 137 -14.66 16.80 -5.82
CA ALA A 137 -15.21 17.35 -7.07
C ALA A 137 -16.16 16.38 -7.79
N GLN A 138 -16.18 15.09 -7.43
CA GLN A 138 -16.99 14.11 -8.09
C GLN A 138 -18.46 14.23 -7.66
N PHE A 139 -19.35 14.28 -8.65
CA PHE A 139 -20.80 14.28 -8.47
C PHE A 139 -21.39 13.01 -9.09
N ASP A 140 -22.51 12.58 -8.57
CA ASP A 140 -23.33 11.55 -9.20
C ASP A 140 -24.14 12.16 -10.36
N ASP A 141 -24.26 11.43 -11.46
CA ASP A 141 -24.93 11.90 -12.65
C ASP A 141 -26.43 11.61 -12.58
N ALA A 142 -27.23 12.53 -13.07
CA ALA A 142 -28.67 12.32 -13.25
C ALA A 142 -29.10 12.84 -14.62
N MET A 143 -29.91 12.06 -15.34
CA MET A 143 -30.43 12.46 -16.64
C MET A 143 -31.92 12.18 -16.76
N LYS A 144 -32.65 13.05 -17.45
CA LYS A 144 -34.03 12.82 -17.83
C LYS A 144 -34.10 11.87 -19.01
N VAL A 145 -34.94 10.84 -18.89
CA VAL A 145 -35.29 9.95 -19.99
C VAL A 145 -36.67 10.34 -20.49
N PRO A 146 -36.92 10.43 -21.81
CA PRO A 146 -38.25 10.67 -22.36
C PRO A 146 -39.25 9.66 -21.78
N GLY A 147 -40.41 10.15 -21.29
CA GLY A 147 -41.44 9.29 -20.72
C GLY A 147 -41.57 9.34 -19.19
N ALA A 148 -41.11 10.43 -18.55
CA ALA A 148 -41.26 10.71 -17.11
C ALA A 148 -40.42 9.85 -16.15
N GLN A 149 -39.31 9.28 -16.65
CA GLN A 149 -38.32 8.57 -15.80
C GLN A 149 -37.11 9.44 -15.55
N ILE A 150 -36.48 9.26 -14.38
CA ILE A 150 -35.20 9.83 -14.03
C ILE A 150 -34.21 8.67 -13.87
N ASN A 151 -33.11 8.71 -14.63
CA ASN A 151 -31.98 7.80 -14.47
C ASN A 151 -30.90 8.54 -13.69
N TYR A 152 -30.36 7.88 -12.66
CA TYR A 152 -29.25 8.43 -11.87
C TYR A 152 -28.20 7.37 -11.57
N VAL A 153 -26.94 7.80 -11.46
CA VAL A 153 -25.82 6.97 -11.05
C VAL A 153 -25.57 7.19 -9.56
N ASN A 154 -25.50 6.11 -8.80
CA ASN A 154 -25.15 6.17 -7.39
C ASN A 154 -23.88 5.35 -7.18
N ARG A 155 -22.74 6.05 -6.98
CA ARG A 155 -21.44 5.44 -6.77
C ARG A 155 -21.26 5.09 -5.29
N LYS A 156 -20.94 3.83 -5.01
CA LYS A 156 -20.73 3.32 -3.65
C LYS A 156 -19.39 2.59 -3.56
N PRO A 157 -18.72 2.61 -2.38
CA PRO A 157 -17.57 1.74 -2.17
C PRO A 157 -18.00 0.27 -2.31
N ILE A 158 -17.10 -0.55 -2.83
CA ILE A 158 -17.38 -1.96 -3.11
C ILE A 158 -17.15 -2.87 -1.89
N GLY A 159 -16.29 -2.43 -0.95
CA GLY A 159 -15.94 -3.22 0.24
C GLY A 159 -14.46 -3.32 0.48
N VAL A 160 -13.98 -4.54 0.65
CA VAL A 160 -12.54 -4.84 0.79
C VAL A 160 -11.90 -4.92 -0.59
N ALA A 161 -10.84 -4.16 -0.82
CA ALA A 161 -10.03 -4.23 -2.02
C ALA A 161 -8.70 -4.96 -1.73
N GLY A 162 -8.45 -6.06 -2.44
CA GLY A 162 -7.17 -6.75 -2.45
C GLY A 162 -6.22 -6.06 -3.45
N LEU A 163 -5.07 -5.60 -2.97
CA LEU A 163 -4.09 -4.87 -3.75
C LEU A 163 -2.80 -5.70 -3.82
N ILE A 164 -2.36 -6.05 -5.03
CA ILE A 164 -1.12 -6.79 -5.25
C ILE A 164 -0.20 -5.92 -6.09
N THR A 165 1.03 -5.71 -5.62
CA THR A 165 1.97 -4.73 -6.19
C THR A 165 3.30 -5.36 -6.57
N PRO A 166 3.98 -4.84 -7.61
CA PRO A 166 5.24 -5.35 -8.10
C PRO A 166 6.44 -4.76 -7.32
N TRP A 167 7.63 -5.28 -7.65
CA TRP A 167 8.89 -4.96 -6.99
C TRP A 167 9.68 -3.78 -7.58
N ASN A 168 9.35 -3.32 -8.78
CA ASN A 168 10.24 -2.40 -9.53
C ASN A 168 10.19 -0.93 -9.05
N THR A 169 9.06 -0.44 -8.57
CA THR A 169 8.87 0.86 -7.93
C THR A 169 7.73 0.72 -6.91
N PRO A 170 7.96 -0.06 -5.83
CA PRO A 170 6.88 -0.55 -4.98
C PRO A 170 6.08 0.58 -4.36
N PHE A 171 6.71 1.52 -3.66
CA PHE A 171 6.01 2.58 -2.92
C PHE A 171 5.09 3.44 -3.80
N MET A 172 5.57 3.82 -4.98
CA MET A 172 4.77 4.60 -5.92
C MET A 172 3.61 3.78 -6.51
N LEU A 173 3.85 2.52 -6.92
CA LEU A 173 2.81 1.67 -7.50
C LEU A 173 1.78 1.22 -6.45
N GLU A 174 2.16 1.10 -5.20
CA GLU A 174 1.24 0.93 -4.08
C GLU A 174 0.31 2.13 -3.96
N SER A 175 0.83 3.36 -4.04
CA SER A 175 0.01 4.57 -3.98
C SER A 175 -1.03 4.66 -5.09
N TRP A 176 -0.74 4.11 -6.30
CA TRP A 176 -1.70 4.07 -7.42
C TRP A 176 -2.93 3.22 -7.13
N LYS A 177 -2.81 2.28 -6.20
CA LYS A 177 -3.90 1.40 -5.78
C LYS A 177 -4.51 1.85 -4.46
N LEU A 178 -3.68 2.23 -3.50
CA LEU A 178 -4.09 2.69 -2.18
C LEU A 178 -4.92 3.97 -2.25
N ALA A 179 -4.43 4.99 -2.98
CA ALA A 179 -5.10 6.29 -3.03
C ALA A 179 -6.53 6.22 -3.58
N PRO A 180 -6.81 5.61 -4.76
CA PRO A 180 -8.19 5.52 -5.25
C PRO A 180 -9.07 4.61 -4.40
N ALA A 181 -8.54 3.49 -3.87
CA ALA A 181 -9.33 2.59 -3.03
C ALA A 181 -9.78 3.28 -1.74
N LEU A 182 -8.85 3.95 -1.04
CA LEU A 182 -9.17 4.68 0.18
C LEU A 182 -10.04 5.91 -0.10
N ALA A 183 -9.75 6.69 -1.13
CA ALA A 183 -10.53 7.87 -1.50
C ALA A 183 -12.01 7.54 -1.68
N THR A 184 -12.32 6.45 -2.35
CA THR A 184 -13.69 6.03 -2.63
C THR A 184 -14.37 5.33 -1.44
N GLY A 185 -13.69 5.21 -0.29
CA GLY A 185 -14.26 4.69 0.96
C GLY A 185 -14.17 3.18 1.13
N ASN A 186 -13.35 2.51 0.33
CA ASN A 186 -13.04 1.08 0.52
C ASN A 186 -12.04 0.89 1.66
N THR A 187 -11.96 -0.33 2.17
CA THR A 187 -10.87 -0.82 3.00
C THR A 187 -9.96 -1.71 2.17
N VAL A 188 -8.72 -1.89 2.59
CA VAL A 188 -7.71 -2.53 1.74
C VAL A 188 -6.92 -3.60 2.48
N VAL A 189 -6.55 -4.63 1.73
CA VAL A 189 -5.49 -5.59 2.10
C VAL A 189 -4.43 -5.51 1.01
N LEU A 190 -3.25 -5.02 1.37
CA LEU A 190 -2.10 -4.88 0.48
C LEU A 190 -1.18 -6.09 0.62
N LYS A 191 -0.84 -6.73 -0.51
CA LYS A 191 0.24 -7.71 -0.60
C LYS A 191 1.33 -7.15 -1.51
N PRO A 192 2.46 -6.68 -0.97
CA PRO A 192 3.60 -6.25 -1.76
C PRO A 192 4.33 -7.43 -2.38
N ALA A 193 5.21 -7.17 -3.35
CA ALA A 193 6.10 -8.20 -3.85
C ALA A 193 7.03 -8.71 -2.73
N GLU A 194 7.29 -10.00 -2.68
CA GLU A 194 8.17 -10.63 -1.70
C GLU A 194 9.62 -10.17 -1.79
N PHE A 195 10.03 -9.68 -2.94
CA PHE A 195 11.40 -9.18 -3.16
C PHE A 195 11.65 -7.81 -2.53
N THR A 196 10.61 -7.00 -2.30
CA THR A 196 10.74 -5.60 -1.85
C THR A 196 9.65 -5.22 -0.84
N PRO A 197 9.63 -5.86 0.34
CA PRO A 197 8.61 -5.60 1.36
C PRO A 197 8.91 -4.38 2.24
N LEU A 198 10.14 -3.85 2.19
CA LEU A 198 10.62 -2.85 3.15
C LEU A 198 9.86 -1.53 3.06
N SER A 199 9.74 -0.96 1.87
CA SER A 199 9.06 0.33 1.70
C SER A 199 7.55 0.23 1.96
N ALA A 200 6.92 -0.91 1.65
CA ALA A 200 5.53 -1.17 1.95
C ALA A 200 5.20 -1.08 3.45
N SER A 201 6.13 -1.51 4.31
CA SER A 201 5.94 -1.47 5.76
C SER A 201 5.80 -0.05 6.31
N LEU A 202 6.34 0.95 5.61
CA LEU A 202 6.28 2.36 6.03
C LEU A 202 4.87 2.95 5.92
N TRP A 203 4.03 2.42 5.03
CA TRP A 203 2.63 2.86 4.94
C TRP A 203 1.89 2.74 6.25
N ALA A 204 2.18 1.71 7.05
CA ALA A 204 1.51 1.49 8.33
C ALA A 204 1.63 2.71 9.26
N GLN A 205 2.86 3.21 9.46
CA GLN A 205 3.10 4.38 10.30
C GLN A 205 2.54 5.66 9.68
N ILE A 206 2.75 5.86 8.37
CA ILE A 206 2.22 7.01 7.64
C ILE A 206 0.70 7.11 7.78
N PHE A 207 -0.01 6.00 7.62
CA PHE A 207 -1.48 5.97 7.74
C PHE A 207 -1.95 6.20 9.17
N LYS A 208 -1.27 5.60 10.14
CA LYS A 208 -1.56 5.79 11.57
C LYS A 208 -1.42 7.26 11.97
N ASP A 209 -0.30 7.90 11.60
CA ASP A 209 -0.03 9.31 11.91
C ASP A 209 -0.99 10.27 11.19
N ALA A 210 -1.44 9.91 9.99
CA ALA A 210 -2.45 10.64 9.26
C ALA A 210 -3.87 10.50 9.82
N GLY A 211 -4.08 9.58 10.77
CA GLY A 211 -5.37 9.32 11.41
C GLY A 211 -6.32 8.47 10.56
N LEU A 212 -5.76 7.54 9.76
CA LEU A 212 -6.56 6.50 9.12
C LEU A 212 -7.02 5.51 10.22
N PRO A 213 -8.32 5.17 10.31
CA PRO A 213 -8.81 4.25 11.33
C PRO A 213 -8.21 2.84 11.18
N ASP A 214 -8.01 2.16 12.32
CA ASP A 214 -7.51 0.79 12.34
C ASP A 214 -8.41 -0.13 11.48
N GLY A 215 -7.80 -1.15 10.86
CA GLY A 215 -8.47 -2.09 9.97
C GLY A 215 -8.77 -1.56 8.57
N VAL A 216 -8.73 -0.23 8.32
CA VAL A 216 -8.95 0.34 6.98
C VAL A 216 -7.81 -0.02 6.02
N PHE A 217 -6.58 -0.07 6.54
CA PHE A 217 -5.39 -0.55 5.84
C PHE A 217 -4.82 -1.77 6.56
N ASN A 218 -4.56 -2.84 5.80
CA ASN A 218 -3.89 -4.03 6.27
C ASN A 218 -2.80 -4.41 5.25
N LEU A 219 -1.66 -4.88 5.75
CA LEU A 219 -0.51 -5.30 4.96
C LEU A 219 -0.16 -6.74 5.32
N VAL A 220 -0.14 -7.62 4.31
CA VAL A 220 0.29 -9.01 4.48
C VAL A 220 1.43 -9.29 3.51
N ASN A 221 2.64 -9.48 4.06
CA ASN A 221 3.79 -9.95 3.30
C ASN A 221 3.63 -11.45 2.98
N GLY A 222 4.30 -11.94 1.96
CA GLY A 222 4.26 -13.36 1.63
C GLY A 222 4.42 -13.63 0.14
N LEU A 223 4.57 -14.89 -0.19
CA LEU A 223 4.76 -15.35 -1.56
C LEU A 223 3.48 -15.18 -2.40
N GLY A 224 3.67 -14.94 -3.69
CA GLY A 224 2.55 -14.78 -4.62
C GLY A 224 1.64 -16.01 -4.66
N GLU A 225 2.22 -17.20 -4.65
CA GLU A 225 1.52 -18.50 -4.72
C GLU A 225 0.82 -18.90 -3.39
N GLU A 226 1.16 -18.25 -2.27
CA GLU A 226 0.56 -18.52 -0.97
C GLU A 226 -0.38 -17.37 -0.58
N ALA A 227 0.15 -16.25 -0.07
CA ALA A 227 -0.64 -15.10 0.36
C ALA A 227 -1.38 -14.42 -0.80
N GLY A 228 -0.73 -14.31 -1.98
CA GLY A 228 -1.36 -13.73 -3.17
C GLY A 228 -2.54 -14.55 -3.66
N ASP A 229 -2.38 -15.86 -3.79
CA ASP A 229 -3.43 -16.78 -4.21
C ASP A 229 -4.60 -16.81 -3.22
N ALA A 230 -4.30 -16.82 -1.91
CA ALA A 230 -5.32 -16.75 -0.86
C ALA A 230 -6.13 -15.45 -0.94
N LEU A 231 -5.47 -14.30 -1.17
CA LEU A 231 -6.13 -13.01 -1.30
C LEU A 231 -7.05 -12.95 -2.53
N VAL A 232 -6.57 -13.44 -3.68
CA VAL A 232 -7.35 -13.46 -4.94
C VAL A 232 -8.59 -14.35 -4.84
N LYS A 233 -8.49 -15.47 -4.12
CA LYS A 233 -9.59 -16.44 -3.97
C LYS A 233 -10.52 -16.15 -2.80
N HIS A 234 -10.23 -15.13 -2.00
CA HIS A 234 -10.99 -14.88 -0.78
C HIS A 234 -12.41 -14.39 -1.11
N PRO A 235 -13.47 -15.03 -0.59
CA PRO A 235 -14.87 -14.73 -0.95
C PRO A 235 -15.33 -13.32 -0.52
N ASP A 236 -14.71 -12.76 0.52
CA ASP A 236 -15.05 -11.42 1.04
C ASP A 236 -14.17 -10.30 0.42
N VAL A 237 -13.42 -10.60 -0.64
CA VAL A 237 -12.63 -9.61 -1.40
C VAL A 237 -13.24 -9.44 -2.79
N PRO A 238 -14.22 -8.54 -2.94
CA PRO A 238 -14.96 -8.38 -4.19
C PRO A 238 -14.16 -7.68 -5.31
N LEU A 239 -13.00 -7.10 -5.01
CA LEU A 239 -12.16 -6.40 -5.97
C LEU A 239 -10.68 -6.75 -5.75
N ILE A 240 -10.01 -7.09 -6.86
CA ILE A 240 -8.55 -7.26 -6.91
C ILE A 240 -7.98 -6.22 -7.88
N SER A 241 -6.96 -5.50 -7.42
CA SER A 241 -6.11 -4.66 -8.26
C SER A 241 -4.70 -5.23 -8.28
N PHE A 242 -4.30 -5.73 -9.43
CA PHE A 242 -3.03 -6.43 -9.64
C PHE A 242 -2.16 -5.67 -10.66
N THR A 243 -0.85 -5.63 -10.42
CA THR A 243 0.15 -5.16 -11.38
C THR A 243 1.29 -6.14 -11.45
#